data_a7aa8ae8d640b93fe173ecd46fc20d87
#
_entry.id   a7aa8ae8d640b93fe173ecd46fc20d87
#
_cell.length_a   1.000
_cell.length_b   1.000
_cell.length_c   1.000
_cell.angle_alpha   90.00
_cell.angle_beta   90.00
_cell.angle_gamma   90.00
#
_symmetry.space_group_name_H-M   'P 1'
#
loop_
_entity.id
_entity.type
_entity.pdbx_description
1 polymer ?
#
loop_
_entity_poly.entity_id
_entity_poly.type
_entity_poly.pdbx_seq_one_letter_code
_entity_poly.pdbx_strand_id
1 'polypeptide(L)'
;MRVAIYTLGCKVNQYETQAMEQELVRRGHTLVPFEEAADAYIVNTCSVTAVSDKKSRQMIRRCRKLNENAVVAACGCYVQTHPDEAAGLELDLIAGTGDRMAFLDLLEQAAHEKEPVTLLDDALRRRQFEVLPAGGMAERTRAMLKVEDGCVNFCTYCIIPYARGPVRSLPLETAAEQTRQLRQEGYQELVLTGIEISSWGHDLKDGSSFIDLLETVSAAAGRMRIRLGSLEPRTITEDFCRRAVKLSNLCPHFHLSLQSGCDETLKRMNRKYDTARFYESVTLLRQYFDHVAVTTDLITGFPGETEEEFSQTLTFIEKCGFAAMHIFPYSIRPGTKAAAMPQLTAAVKEERAARAAQVAHRMHQAYLAGCVGKTYPVLFEQEKDGLYTGHAPNYMEVAVQGQALHNQVREVTITACNGETLLGELL
;
A
#
# COMPACT_ATOMS: atom_id res chain seq x y z
N MET A 1 17.05 -5.82 -24.54
CA MET A 1 17.22 -4.42 -24.11
C MET A 1 17.65 -4.35 -22.66
N ARG A 2 18.39 -3.31 -22.29
CA ARG A 2 18.57 -2.89 -20.89
C ARG A 2 17.39 -2.02 -20.50
N VAL A 3 16.64 -2.42 -19.48
CA VAL A 3 15.42 -1.73 -19.06
C VAL A 3 15.56 -1.27 -17.60
N ALA A 4 15.24 -0.01 -17.36
CA ALA A 4 15.22 0.57 -16.02
C ALA A 4 13.79 0.96 -15.64
N ILE A 5 13.36 0.63 -14.41
CA ILE A 5 12.01 0.94 -13.91
C ILE A 5 12.09 1.83 -12.67
N TYR A 6 11.29 2.88 -12.66
CA TYR A 6 11.08 3.73 -11.48
C TYR A 6 9.63 3.67 -11.04
N THR A 7 9.42 3.27 -9.79
CA THR A 7 8.07 3.09 -9.22
C THR A 7 7.76 4.17 -8.22
N LEU A 8 6.63 4.83 -8.40
CA LEU A 8 6.03 5.76 -7.46
C LEU A 8 4.73 5.17 -6.92
N GLY A 9 4.39 5.51 -5.68
CA GLY A 9 3.07 5.26 -5.12
C GLY A 9 2.97 4.09 -4.14
N CYS A 10 1.85 3.38 -4.21
CA CYS A 10 1.42 2.40 -3.22
C CYS A 10 1.97 0.98 -3.48
N LYS A 11 1.64 0.06 -2.58
CA LYS A 11 2.00 -1.37 -2.71
C LYS A 11 1.45 -2.01 -3.99
N VAL A 12 0.30 -1.54 -4.50
CA VAL A 12 -0.25 -2.03 -5.78
C VAL A 12 0.69 -1.68 -6.94
N ASN A 13 1.17 -0.43 -7.01
CA ASN A 13 2.16 -0.05 -8.03
C ASN A 13 3.46 -0.86 -7.90
N GLN A 14 3.91 -1.12 -6.66
CA GLN A 14 5.09 -1.96 -6.42
C GLN A 14 4.89 -3.39 -6.90
N TYR A 15 3.73 -3.99 -6.61
CA TYR A 15 3.37 -5.32 -7.11
C TYR A 15 3.34 -5.37 -8.63
N GLU A 16 2.69 -4.39 -9.27
CA GLU A 16 2.61 -4.30 -10.73
C GLU A 16 4.00 -4.13 -11.37
N THR A 17 4.88 -3.34 -10.74
CA THR A 17 6.28 -3.22 -11.19
C THR A 17 7.02 -4.55 -11.08
N GLN A 18 6.91 -5.26 -9.96
CA GLN A 18 7.54 -6.57 -9.79
C GLN A 18 7.10 -7.57 -10.85
N ALA A 19 5.80 -7.57 -11.18
CA ALA A 19 5.28 -8.42 -12.25
C ALA A 19 5.86 -8.04 -13.62
N MET A 20 5.99 -6.76 -13.92
CA MET A 20 6.64 -6.30 -15.15
C MET A 20 8.14 -6.66 -15.17
N GLU A 21 8.85 -6.52 -14.07
CA GLU A 21 10.27 -6.91 -13.94
C GLU A 21 10.46 -8.39 -14.24
N GLN A 22 9.63 -9.27 -13.64
CA GLN A 22 9.68 -10.71 -13.91
C GLN A 22 9.44 -11.02 -15.38
N GLU A 23 8.41 -10.42 -15.97
CA GLU A 23 8.07 -10.67 -17.38
C GLU A 23 9.17 -10.17 -18.32
N LEU A 24 9.77 -9.01 -18.06
CA LEU A 24 10.90 -8.49 -18.84
C LEU A 24 12.11 -9.44 -18.81
N VAL A 25 12.44 -9.97 -17.62
CA VAL A 25 13.52 -10.96 -17.49
C VAL A 25 13.17 -12.24 -18.24
N ARG A 26 11.93 -12.73 -18.15
CA ARG A 26 11.44 -13.90 -18.89
C ARG A 26 11.54 -13.72 -20.42
N ARG A 27 11.33 -12.49 -20.90
CA ARG A 27 11.49 -12.12 -22.33
C ARG A 27 12.94 -11.93 -22.75
N GLY A 28 13.91 -12.08 -21.84
CA GLY A 28 15.35 -11.94 -22.14
C GLY A 28 15.88 -10.50 -22.06
N HIS A 29 15.17 -9.59 -21.42
CA HIS A 29 15.67 -8.25 -21.13
C HIS A 29 16.52 -8.24 -19.86
N THR A 30 17.40 -7.25 -19.73
CA THR A 30 18.24 -7.05 -18.54
C THR A 30 17.75 -5.86 -17.76
N LEU A 31 17.39 -6.07 -16.49
CA LEU A 31 17.05 -4.98 -15.57
C LEU A 31 18.32 -4.27 -15.11
N VAL A 32 18.29 -2.94 -15.10
CA VAL A 32 19.41 -2.11 -14.65
C VAL A 32 18.90 -1.03 -13.67
N PRO A 33 19.78 -0.53 -12.76
CA PRO A 33 19.45 0.59 -11.90
C PRO A 33 18.97 1.81 -12.71
N PHE A 34 18.00 2.55 -12.16
CA PHE A 34 17.38 3.66 -12.87
C PHE A 34 18.35 4.80 -13.22
N GLU A 35 19.42 4.94 -12.47
CA GLU A 35 20.47 5.94 -12.68
C GLU A 35 21.44 5.58 -13.82
N GLU A 36 21.44 4.36 -14.29
CA GLU A 36 22.28 3.90 -15.40
C GLU A 36 21.65 4.22 -16.76
N ALA A 37 22.49 4.30 -17.79
CA ALA A 37 22.01 4.39 -19.16
C ALA A 37 21.30 3.08 -19.56
N ALA A 38 20.02 3.18 -19.93
CA ALA A 38 19.18 2.06 -20.36
C ALA A 38 18.67 2.30 -21.78
N ASP A 39 18.27 1.22 -22.46
CA ASP A 39 17.61 1.29 -23.79
C ASP A 39 16.15 1.72 -23.65
N ALA A 40 15.52 1.37 -22.52
CA ALA A 40 14.17 1.79 -22.19
C ALA A 40 14.04 2.14 -20.71
N TYR A 41 13.26 3.17 -20.41
CA TYR A 41 12.87 3.59 -19.07
C TYR A 41 11.36 3.46 -18.91
N ILE A 42 10.93 2.81 -17.84
CA ILE A 42 9.53 2.73 -17.44
C ILE A 42 9.33 3.54 -16.16
N VAL A 43 8.37 4.48 -16.16
CA VAL A 43 7.97 5.20 -14.95
C VAL A 43 6.55 4.76 -14.57
N ASN A 44 6.43 3.94 -13.52
CA ASN A 44 5.12 3.57 -12.95
C ASN A 44 4.67 4.68 -12.00
N THR A 45 3.68 5.45 -12.42
CA THR A 45 3.32 6.76 -11.87
C THR A 45 2.24 6.66 -10.78
N CYS A 46 2.25 7.63 -9.87
CA CYS A 46 1.27 7.77 -8.79
C CYS A 46 0.54 9.12 -8.88
N SER A 47 -0.75 9.14 -8.47
CA SER A 47 -1.59 10.35 -8.41
C SER A 47 -2.34 10.51 -7.07
N VAL A 48 -1.85 9.92 -5.98
CA VAL A 48 -2.49 10.03 -4.66
C VAL A 48 -2.35 11.45 -4.08
N THR A 49 -1.22 12.12 -4.34
CA THR A 49 -0.96 13.49 -3.89
C THR A 49 -0.39 14.36 -5.01
N ALA A 50 -0.50 15.70 -4.89
CA ALA A 50 0.11 16.65 -5.82
C ALA A 50 1.65 16.52 -5.87
N VAL A 51 2.26 16.14 -4.75
CA VAL A 51 3.70 15.85 -4.68
C VAL A 51 4.04 14.64 -5.54
N SER A 52 3.21 13.60 -5.49
CA SER A 52 3.40 12.40 -6.33
C SER A 52 3.30 12.72 -7.82
N ASP A 53 2.34 13.57 -8.23
CA ASP A 53 2.24 14.01 -9.64
C ASP A 53 3.48 14.78 -10.07
N LYS A 54 3.93 15.75 -9.25
CA LYS A 54 5.14 16.52 -9.52
C LYS A 54 6.35 15.60 -9.68
N LYS A 55 6.49 14.60 -8.78
CA LYS A 55 7.59 13.64 -8.84
C LYS A 55 7.48 12.72 -10.05
N SER A 56 6.27 12.30 -10.44
CA SER A 56 6.03 11.52 -11.66
C SER A 56 6.55 12.28 -12.89
N ARG A 57 6.15 13.54 -13.08
CA ARG A 57 6.64 14.39 -14.18
C ARG A 57 8.15 14.60 -14.13
N GLN A 58 8.72 14.80 -12.96
CA GLN A 58 10.16 14.97 -12.77
C GLN A 58 10.95 13.74 -13.20
N MET A 59 10.49 12.56 -12.82
CA MET A 59 11.17 11.30 -13.17
C MET A 59 11.05 10.98 -14.65
N ILE A 60 9.91 11.22 -15.29
CA ILE A 60 9.73 11.08 -16.74
C ILE A 60 10.74 11.97 -17.49
N ARG A 61 10.84 13.27 -17.14
CA ARG A 61 11.80 14.19 -17.75
C ARG A 61 13.26 13.82 -17.50
N ARG A 62 13.54 13.10 -16.42
CA ARG A 62 14.89 12.64 -16.08
C ARG A 62 15.36 11.54 -17.04
N CYS A 63 14.46 10.69 -17.55
CA CYS A 63 14.79 9.59 -18.45
C CYS A 63 15.54 10.09 -19.69
N ARG A 64 15.03 11.12 -20.36
CA ARG A 64 15.68 11.71 -21.55
C ARG A 64 17.07 12.31 -21.26
N LYS A 65 17.32 12.76 -20.01
CA LYS A 65 18.64 13.26 -19.59
C LYS A 65 19.65 12.15 -19.35
N LEU A 66 19.17 10.94 -18.97
CA LEU A 66 20.03 9.77 -18.75
C LEU A 66 20.44 9.11 -20.07
N ASN A 67 19.51 9.03 -21.03
CA ASN A 67 19.78 8.59 -22.39
C ASN A 67 18.73 9.21 -23.34
N GLU A 68 19.16 10.12 -24.22
CA GLU A 68 18.30 10.82 -25.18
C GLU A 68 17.66 9.89 -26.23
N ASN A 69 18.29 8.75 -26.50
CA ASN A 69 17.86 7.79 -27.51
C ASN A 69 16.99 6.64 -26.91
N ALA A 70 16.83 6.59 -25.58
CA ALA A 70 16.04 5.55 -24.93
C ALA A 70 14.55 5.68 -25.24
N VAL A 71 13.84 4.57 -25.21
CA VAL A 71 12.37 4.56 -25.15
C VAL A 71 11.94 5.02 -23.76
N VAL A 72 11.12 6.06 -23.67
CA VAL A 72 10.58 6.55 -22.41
C VAL A 72 9.09 6.20 -22.33
N ALA A 73 8.75 5.29 -21.43
CA ALA A 73 7.40 4.80 -21.21
C ALA A 73 6.88 5.22 -19.83
N ALA A 74 5.64 5.63 -19.76
CA ALA A 74 4.97 5.90 -18.48
C ALA A 74 3.65 5.14 -18.38
N CYS A 75 3.39 4.59 -17.21
CA CYS A 75 2.12 3.94 -16.89
C CYS A 75 1.65 4.34 -15.49
N GLY A 76 0.44 3.90 -15.09
CA GLY A 76 -0.05 4.08 -13.72
C GLY A 76 -1.05 5.22 -13.53
N CYS A 77 -1.31 5.55 -12.27
CA CYS A 77 -2.45 6.40 -11.89
C CYS A 77 -2.36 7.84 -12.43
N TYR A 78 -1.16 8.45 -12.43
CA TYR A 78 -1.02 9.82 -12.95
C TYR A 78 -1.36 9.89 -14.44
N VAL A 79 -0.81 8.98 -15.23
CA VAL A 79 -1.08 8.92 -16.68
C VAL A 79 -2.56 8.66 -16.96
N GLN A 80 -3.19 7.75 -16.21
CA GLN A 80 -4.61 7.44 -16.35
C GLN A 80 -5.52 8.65 -16.06
N THR A 81 -5.15 9.49 -15.09
CA THR A 81 -6.00 10.60 -14.64
C THR A 81 -5.65 11.95 -15.26
N HIS A 82 -4.48 12.09 -15.88
CA HIS A 82 -3.99 13.32 -16.50
C HIS A 82 -3.40 13.02 -17.89
N PRO A 83 -4.19 12.44 -18.81
CA PRO A 83 -3.67 12.00 -20.12
C PRO A 83 -3.12 13.18 -20.96
N ASP A 84 -3.79 14.32 -20.94
CA ASP A 84 -3.36 15.51 -21.72
C ASP A 84 -2.04 16.06 -21.21
N GLU A 85 -1.82 16.10 -19.87
CA GLU A 85 -0.54 16.50 -19.31
C GLU A 85 0.57 15.49 -19.64
N ALA A 86 0.24 14.19 -19.62
CA ALA A 86 1.18 13.12 -19.95
C ALA A 86 1.61 13.18 -21.41
N ALA A 87 0.70 13.47 -22.34
CA ALA A 87 1.01 13.65 -23.77
C ALA A 87 2.03 14.77 -24.03
N GLY A 88 2.09 15.78 -23.14
CA GLY A 88 3.08 16.87 -23.21
C GLY A 88 4.46 16.56 -22.62
N LEU A 89 4.73 15.30 -22.22
CA LEU A 89 5.97 14.93 -21.52
C LEU A 89 7.01 14.18 -22.38
N GLU A 90 6.92 14.25 -23.70
CA GLU A 90 7.86 13.60 -24.65
C GLU A 90 8.02 12.10 -24.38
N LEU A 91 6.89 11.40 -24.17
CA LEU A 91 6.82 9.96 -23.96
C LEU A 91 6.69 9.23 -25.30
N ASP A 92 7.38 8.10 -25.46
CA ASP A 92 7.21 7.19 -26.59
C ASP A 92 6.05 6.21 -26.35
N LEU A 93 5.77 5.90 -25.08
CA LEU A 93 4.63 5.03 -24.71
C LEU A 93 3.90 5.59 -23.49
N ILE A 94 2.59 5.77 -23.65
CA ILE A 94 1.66 6.23 -22.62
C ILE A 94 0.65 5.12 -22.32
N ALA A 95 0.61 4.59 -21.10
CA ALA A 95 -0.36 3.58 -20.72
C ALA A 95 -1.03 3.90 -19.38
N GLY A 96 -2.28 3.47 -19.24
CA GLY A 96 -3.04 3.65 -18.02
C GLY A 96 -2.63 2.70 -16.89
N THR A 97 -3.62 2.31 -16.09
CA THR A 97 -3.48 1.39 -14.95
C THR A 97 -3.91 -0.05 -15.27
N GLY A 98 -4.26 -0.37 -16.50
CA GLY A 98 -4.65 -1.71 -16.95
C GLY A 98 -3.65 -2.31 -17.93
N ASP A 99 -3.79 -3.63 -18.14
CA ASP A 99 -3.08 -4.41 -19.15
C ASP A 99 -1.55 -4.22 -19.18
N ARG A 100 -0.90 -4.68 -18.13
CA ARG A 100 0.56 -4.61 -17.98
C ARG A 100 1.29 -5.45 -19.03
N MET A 101 0.67 -6.54 -19.49
CA MET A 101 1.30 -7.41 -20.51
C MET A 101 1.28 -6.73 -21.87
N ALA A 102 0.14 -6.18 -22.30
CA ALA A 102 0.06 -5.39 -23.52
C ALA A 102 0.96 -4.14 -23.48
N PHE A 103 1.13 -3.51 -22.31
CA PHE A 103 2.08 -2.41 -22.14
C PHE A 103 3.52 -2.85 -22.47
N LEU A 104 3.95 -4.04 -22.04
CA LEU A 104 5.28 -4.55 -22.33
C LEU A 104 5.44 -4.92 -23.81
N ASP A 105 4.39 -5.45 -24.46
CA ASP A 105 4.39 -5.74 -25.89
C ASP A 105 4.60 -4.44 -26.69
N LEU A 106 3.89 -3.37 -26.33
CA LEU A 106 4.04 -2.06 -26.95
C LEU A 106 5.37 -1.39 -26.63
N LEU A 107 5.99 -1.66 -25.48
CA LEU A 107 7.33 -1.17 -25.16
C LEU A 107 8.37 -1.76 -26.13
N GLU A 108 8.28 -3.05 -26.42
CA GLU A 108 9.15 -3.72 -27.38
C GLU A 108 8.92 -3.18 -28.80
N GLN A 109 7.67 -2.96 -29.20
CA GLN A 109 7.33 -2.35 -30.48
C GLN A 109 7.87 -0.92 -30.61
N ALA A 110 7.67 -0.06 -29.60
CA ALA A 110 8.15 1.32 -29.59
C ALA A 110 9.70 1.42 -29.72
N ALA A 111 10.42 0.42 -29.23
CA ALA A 111 11.87 0.34 -29.38
C ALA A 111 12.31 0.16 -30.87
N HIS A 112 11.46 -0.41 -31.70
CA HIS A 112 11.72 -0.66 -33.12
C HIS A 112 11.15 0.42 -34.03
N GLU A 113 9.91 0.86 -33.78
CA GLU A 113 9.15 1.69 -34.72
C GLU A 113 9.31 3.21 -34.47
N LYS A 114 9.72 3.63 -33.28
CA LYS A 114 9.94 5.03 -32.86
C LYS A 114 8.71 5.96 -33.04
N GLU A 115 7.51 5.40 -33.13
CA GLU A 115 6.27 6.17 -33.15
C GLU A 115 5.65 6.18 -31.75
N PRO A 116 5.22 7.35 -31.23
CA PRO A 116 4.56 7.42 -29.93
C PRO A 116 3.25 6.61 -29.90
N VAL A 117 3.10 5.77 -28.90
CA VAL A 117 1.92 4.91 -28.73
C VAL A 117 1.16 5.27 -27.46
N THR A 118 -0.16 5.27 -27.52
CA THR A 118 -1.03 5.50 -26.36
C THR A 118 -1.98 4.32 -26.15
N LEU A 119 -1.90 3.69 -24.96
CA LEU A 119 -2.76 2.62 -24.48
C LEU A 119 -3.56 3.10 -23.26
N LEU A 120 -4.64 3.81 -23.50
CA LEU A 120 -5.54 4.30 -22.47
C LEU A 120 -6.95 3.79 -22.71
N ASP A 121 -7.56 3.28 -21.66
CA ASP A 121 -8.95 2.85 -21.66
C ASP A 121 -9.77 3.62 -20.61
N ASP A 122 -11.08 3.50 -20.67
CA ASP A 122 -11.96 4.00 -19.62
C ASP A 122 -11.94 3.03 -18.42
N ALA A 123 -11.18 3.38 -17.38
CA ALA A 123 -11.04 2.57 -16.17
C ALA A 123 -12.41 2.20 -15.54
N LEU A 124 -13.43 3.08 -15.64
CA LEU A 124 -14.78 2.84 -15.10
C LEU A 124 -15.54 1.70 -15.81
N ARG A 125 -15.09 1.30 -16.99
CA ARG A 125 -15.69 0.19 -17.76
C ARG A 125 -15.04 -1.17 -17.51
N ARG A 126 -13.93 -1.23 -16.78
CA ARG A 126 -13.23 -2.49 -16.49
C ARG A 126 -14.09 -3.41 -15.63
N ARG A 127 -14.05 -4.71 -15.93
CA ARG A 127 -14.85 -5.73 -15.23
C ARG A 127 -14.05 -6.97 -14.85
N GLN A 128 -12.85 -7.12 -15.38
CA GLN A 128 -12.00 -8.28 -15.14
C GLN A 128 -10.79 -7.90 -14.31
N PHE A 129 -10.41 -8.77 -13.37
CA PHE A 129 -9.16 -8.63 -12.63
C PHE A 129 -8.00 -9.05 -13.54
N GLU A 130 -6.96 -8.23 -13.58
CA GLU A 130 -5.72 -8.56 -14.28
C GLU A 130 -4.86 -9.45 -13.38
N VAL A 131 -4.75 -10.73 -13.73
CA VAL A 131 -3.90 -11.68 -13.02
C VAL A 131 -2.47 -11.48 -13.50
N LEU A 132 -1.61 -11.04 -12.61
CA LEU A 132 -0.18 -10.84 -12.85
C LEU A 132 0.65 -11.87 -12.08
N PRO A 133 1.86 -12.22 -12.53
CA PRO A 133 2.75 -13.08 -11.77
C PRO A 133 3.12 -12.45 -10.42
N ALA A 134 3.16 -13.27 -9.39
CA ALA A 134 3.57 -12.88 -8.04
C ALA A 134 4.95 -13.47 -7.72
N GLY A 135 5.74 -12.81 -6.85
CA GLY A 135 7.06 -13.31 -6.43
C GLY A 135 8.22 -12.84 -7.31
N GLY A 136 9.19 -13.73 -7.55
CA GLY A 136 10.32 -13.51 -8.46
C GLY A 136 11.44 -12.60 -7.95
N MET A 137 11.40 -12.16 -6.71
CA MET A 137 12.43 -11.30 -6.08
C MET A 137 13.16 -12.09 -5.00
N ALA A 138 14.15 -12.88 -5.40
CA ALA A 138 14.88 -13.81 -4.53
C ALA A 138 15.55 -13.16 -3.30
N GLU A 139 15.85 -11.87 -3.36
CA GLU A 139 16.47 -11.13 -2.25
C GLU A 139 15.45 -10.57 -1.24
N ARG A 140 14.14 -10.68 -1.50
CA ARG A 140 13.10 -10.16 -0.60
C ARG A 140 12.60 -11.24 0.34
N THR A 141 12.40 -10.88 1.58
CA THR A 141 11.85 -11.74 2.63
C THR A 141 10.33 -11.77 2.62
N ARG A 142 9.71 -10.71 2.07
CA ARG A 142 8.26 -10.52 1.96
C ARG A 142 7.81 -10.45 0.51
N ALA A 143 6.78 -11.23 0.17
CA ALA A 143 6.07 -11.12 -1.09
C ALA A 143 4.82 -10.26 -0.96
N MET A 144 4.40 -9.63 -2.04
CA MET A 144 3.09 -9.00 -2.16
C MET A 144 2.20 -9.82 -3.08
N LEU A 145 0.91 -9.89 -2.74
CA LEU A 145 -0.12 -10.46 -3.60
C LEU A 145 -1.26 -9.46 -3.72
N LYS A 146 -1.48 -8.93 -4.92
CA LYS A 146 -2.64 -8.09 -5.21
C LYS A 146 -3.87 -8.97 -5.34
N VAL A 147 -4.78 -8.86 -4.39
CA VAL A 147 -6.01 -9.66 -4.35
C VAL A 147 -7.24 -8.90 -4.84
N GLU A 148 -7.15 -7.57 -4.88
CA GLU A 148 -8.24 -6.69 -5.29
C GLU A 148 -7.68 -5.47 -6.03
N ASP A 149 -8.45 -4.95 -6.98
CA ASP A 149 -8.16 -3.68 -7.68
C ASP A 149 -9.46 -2.91 -7.92
N GLY A 150 -9.37 -1.58 -7.78
CA GLY A 150 -10.49 -0.67 -7.96
C GLY A 150 -11.22 -0.31 -6.67
N CYS A 151 -12.10 0.71 -6.74
CA CYS A 151 -12.86 1.18 -5.58
C CYS A 151 -14.12 1.94 -6.02
N VAL A 152 -15.24 1.70 -5.36
CA VAL A 152 -16.53 2.37 -5.62
C VAL A 152 -16.98 3.28 -4.46
N ASN A 153 -16.12 3.59 -3.52
CA ASN A 153 -16.47 4.43 -2.36
C ASN A 153 -16.64 5.91 -2.74
N PHE A 154 -15.97 6.38 -3.79
CA PHE A 154 -16.03 7.76 -4.26
C PHE A 154 -15.90 8.78 -3.11
N CYS A 155 -14.93 8.57 -2.22
CA CYS A 155 -14.59 9.55 -1.20
C CYS A 155 -14.30 10.89 -1.88
N THR A 156 -14.78 12.00 -1.33
CA THR A 156 -14.79 13.30 -2.01
C THR A 156 -13.39 13.83 -2.36
N TYR A 157 -12.36 13.35 -1.69
CA TYR A 157 -10.95 13.72 -1.92
C TYR A 157 -10.19 12.76 -2.86
N CYS A 158 -10.77 11.61 -3.21
CA CYS A 158 -10.04 10.50 -3.80
C CYS A 158 -10.22 10.43 -5.32
N ILE A 159 -9.10 10.39 -6.03
CA ILE A 159 -9.04 10.23 -7.49
C ILE A 159 -9.02 8.75 -7.93
N ILE A 160 -8.81 7.83 -7.01
CA ILE A 160 -8.56 6.41 -7.31
C ILE A 160 -9.70 5.72 -8.06
N PRO A 161 -11.01 5.95 -7.77
CA PRO A 161 -12.07 5.36 -8.57
C PRO A 161 -11.95 5.68 -10.07
N TYR A 162 -11.49 6.87 -10.41
CA TYR A 162 -11.28 7.29 -11.80
C TYR A 162 -10.00 6.71 -12.42
N ALA A 163 -8.98 6.44 -11.59
CA ALA A 163 -7.74 5.84 -12.05
C ALA A 163 -7.85 4.33 -12.21
N ARG A 164 -8.57 3.64 -11.31
CA ARG A 164 -8.57 2.18 -11.19
C ARG A 164 -9.90 1.53 -11.59
N GLY A 165 -11.00 2.29 -11.55
CA GLY A 165 -12.33 1.80 -11.87
C GLY A 165 -13.00 1.00 -10.75
N PRO A 166 -14.05 0.21 -11.06
CA PRO A 166 -14.80 -0.56 -10.09
C PRO A 166 -13.99 -1.72 -9.50
N VAL A 167 -14.47 -2.23 -8.37
CA VAL A 167 -13.90 -3.39 -7.68
C VAL A 167 -13.81 -4.59 -8.62
N ARG A 168 -12.66 -5.23 -8.61
CA ARG A 168 -12.36 -6.48 -9.30
C ARG A 168 -11.51 -7.36 -8.36
N SER A 169 -11.91 -8.59 -8.19
CA SER A 169 -11.33 -9.54 -7.25
C SER A 169 -10.50 -10.60 -7.95
N LEU A 170 -9.33 -10.90 -7.40
CA LEU A 170 -8.55 -12.06 -7.80
C LEU A 170 -9.36 -13.33 -7.46
N PRO A 171 -9.55 -14.27 -8.40
CA PRO A 171 -10.26 -15.51 -8.10
C PRO A 171 -9.64 -16.28 -6.94
N LEU A 172 -10.47 -16.88 -6.10
CA LEU A 172 -10.07 -17.54 -4.85
C LEU A 172 -9.02 -18.64 -5.08
N GLU A 173 -9.23 -19.47 -6.11
CA GLU A 173 -8.32 -20.56 -6.48
C GLU A 173 -6.96 -20.02 -6.93
N THR A 174 -6.97 -18.96 -7.73
CA THR A 174 -5.73 -18.29 -8.19
C THR A 174 -4.97 -17.68 -7.01
N ALA A 175 -5.68 -17.09 -6.04
CA ALA A 175 -5.05 -16.56 -4.83
C ALA A 175 -4.36 -17.68 -4.02
N ALA A 176 -5.02 -18.84 -3.88
CA ALA A 176 -4.44 -20.00 -3.21
C ALA A 176 -3.24 -20.57 -3.97
N GLU A 177 -3.31 -20.62 -5.31
CA GLU A 177 -2.22 -21.12 -6.18
C GLU A 177 -0.98 -20.23 -6.08
N GLN A 178 -1.13 -18.94 -6.28
CA GLN A 178 -0.04 -17.97 -6.16
C GLN A 178 0.56 -17.97 -4.74
N THR A 179 -0.27 -18.12 -3.71
CA THR A 179 0.20 -18.24 -2.33
C THR A 179 1.07 -19.48 -2.12
N ARG A 180 0.68 -20.64 -2.67
CA ARG A 180 1.50 -21.86 -2.59
C ARG A 180 2.83 -21.71 -3.34
N GLN A 181 2.81 -21.06 -4.51
CA GLN A 181 4.01 -20.75 -5.27
C GLN A 181 4.97 -19.87 -4.45
N LEU A 182 4.50 -18.77 -3.91
CA LEU A 182 5.31 -17.86 -3.08
C LEU A 182 5.93 -18.57 -1.87
N ARG A 183 5.17 -19.45 -1.22
CA ARG A 183 5.70 -20.29 -0.15
C ARG A 183 6.83 -21.22 -0.63
N GLN A 184 6.69 -21.82 -1.82
CA GLN A 184 7.72 -22.70 -2.40
C GLN A 184 8.98 -21.92 -2.79
N GLU A 185 8.84 -20.65 -3.18
CA GLU A 185 9.96 -19.75 -3.45
C GLU A 185 10.70 -19.30 -2.18
N GLY A 186 10.22 -19.65 -0.98
CA GLY A 186 10.91 -19.43 0.29
C GLY A 186 10.58 -18.12 0.99
N TYR A 187 9.55 -17.38 0.55
CA TYR A 187 9.10 -16.19 1.26
C TYR A 187 8.58 -16.54 2.66
N GLN A 188 8.89 -15.71 3.64
CA GLN A 188 8.49 -15.88 5.03
C GLN A 188 7.23 -15.10 5.40
N GLU A 189 6.90 -14.05 4.65
CA GLU A 189 5.69 -13.25 4.86
C GLU A 189 5.02 -12.91 3.53
N LEU A 190 3.70 -13.02 3.50
CA LEU A 190 2.83 -12.60 2.40
C LEU A 190 2.03 -11.37 2.82
N VAL A 191 2.15 -10.29 2.06
CA VAL A 191 1.36 -9.06 2.25
C VAL A 191 0.20 -9.05 1.24
N LEU A 192 -1.03 -9.26 1.71
CA LEU A 192 -2.22 -9.08 0.88
C LEU A 192 -2.42 -7.60 0.62
N THR A 193 -2.45 -7.21 -0.65
CA THR A 193 -2.59 -5.82 -1.06
C THR A 193 -3.69 -5.64 -2.10
N GLY A 194 -4.16 -4.41 -2.21
CA GLY A 194 -5.19 -3.98 -3.16
C GLY A 194 -5.43 -2.49 -2.99
N ILE A 195 -6.36 -1.97 -3.71
CA ILE A 195 -6.83 -0.59 -3.57
C ILE A 195 -7.72 -0.45 -2.32
N GLU A 196 -8.64 -1.41 -2.14
CA GLU A 196 -9.49 -1.54 -0.96
C GLU A 196 -9.81 -3.03 -0.74
N ILE A 197 -8.90 -3.75 -0.10
CA ILE A 197 -8.94 -5.22 0.00
C ILE A 197 -10.20 -5.75 0.69
N SER A 198 -10.85 -4.94 1.54
CA SER A 198 -12.11 -5.29 2.20
C SER A 198 -13.28 -5.45 1.21
N SER A 199 -13.16 -4.89 0.02
CA SER A 199 -14.16 -5.02 -1.05
C SER A 199 -14.00 -6.29 -1.88
N TRP A 200 -12.98 -7.10 -1.61
CA TRP A 200 -12.81 -8.37 -2.30
C TRP A 200 -14.06 -9.24 -2.19
N GLY A 201 -14.49 -9.81 -3.28
CA GLY A 201 -15.67 -10.64 -3.38
C GLY A 201 -16.96 -9.89 -3.79
N HIS A 202 -17.00 -8.55 -3.67
CA HIS A 202 -18.23 -7.79 -3.99
C HIS A 202 -18.65 -7.88 -5.45
N ASP A 203 -17.72 -8.13 -6.37
CA ASP A 203 -17.98 -8.31 -7.80
C ASP A 203 -18.25 -9.77 -8.18
N LEU A 204 -17.91 -10.75 -7.35
CA LEU A 204 -17.98 -12.19 -7.67
C LEU A 204 -19.42 -12.73 -7.64
N LYS A 205 -20.33 -12.14 -6.85
CA LYS A 205 -21.76 -12.51 -6.75
C LYS A 205 -22.03 -13.97 -6.34
N ASP A 206 -21.05 -14.64 -5.74
CA ASP A 206 -21.13 -16.02 -5.25
C ASP A 206 -21.32 -16.12 -3.73
N GLY A 207 -21.41 -14.95 -3.07
CA GLY A 207 -21.50 -14.84 -1.60
C GLY A 207 -20.16 -14.88 -0.87
N SER A 208 -19.05 -15.01 -1.58
CA SER A 208 -17.71 -14.95 -0.98
C SER A 208 -17.42 -13.56 -0.39
N SER A 209 -16.69 -13.55 0.68
CA SER A 209 -16.28 -12.35 1.41
C SER A 209 -14.76 -12.33 1.66
N PHE A 210 -14.24 -11.19 2.08
CA PHE A 210 -12.81 -11.04 2.36
C PHE A 210 -12.28 -12.06 3.39
N ILE A 211 -13.09 -12.45 4.38
CA ILE A 211 -12.65 -13.45 5.36
C ILE A 211 -12.53 -14.86 4.74
N ASP A 212 -13.34 -15.20 3.72
CA ASP A 212 -13.22 -16.48 3.02
C ASP A 212 -11.93 -16.53 2.19
N LEU A 213 -11.55 -15.41 1.55
CA LEU A 213 -10.24 -15.28 0.92
C LEU A 213 -9.12 -15.45 1.94
N LEU A 214 -9.21 -14.80 3.09
CA LEU A 214 -8.19 -14.84 4.12
C LEU A 214 -7.98 -16.25 4.68
N GLU A 215 -9.05 -17.00 4.92
CA GLU A 215 -8.97 -18.40 5.35
C GLU A 215 -8.31 -19.28 4.28
N THR A 216 -8.68 -19.09 3.01
CA THR A 216 -8.11 -19.84 1.88
C THR A 216 -6.62 -19.55 1.71
N VAL A 217 -6.21 -18.29 1.73
CA VAL A 217 -4.81 -17.86 1.65
C VAL A 217 -4.03 -18.37 2.87
N SER A 218 -4.60 -18.31 4.07
CA SER A 218 -3.98 -18.79 5.30
C SER A 218 -3.67 -20.30 5.23
N ALA A 219 -4.61 -21.09 4.74
CA ALA A 219 -4.41 -22.53 4.54
C ALA A 219 -3.30 -22.82 3.50
N ALA A 220 -3.27 -22.07 2.38
CA ALA A 220 -2.27 -22.20 1.34
C ALA A 220 -0.86 -21.76 1.79
N ALA A 221 -0.78 -20.73 2.62
CA ALA A 221 0.46 -20.15 3.14
C ALA A 221 1.18 -21.06 4.14
N GLY A 222 0.47 -21.93 4.85
CA GLY A 222 1.05 -22.82 5.86
C GLY A 222 1.70 -22.02 7.01
N ARG A 223 3.04 -22.05 7.12
CA ARG A 223 3.77 -21.29 8.15
C ARG A 223 4.17 -19.88 7.72
N MET A 224 4.06 -19.56 6.44
CA MET A 224 4.34 -18.19 5.94
C MET A 224 3.35 -17.21 6.58
N ARG A 225 3.85 -16.14 7.20
CA ARG A 225 3.01 -15.13 7.85
C ARG A 225 2.16 -14.38 6.82
N ILE A 226 0.96 -13.98 7.23
CA ILE A 226 0.07 -13.16 6.42
C ILE A 226 -0.08 -11.80 7.07
N ARG A 227 0.17 -10.76 6.31
CA ARG A 227 -0.07 -9.38 6.71
C ARG A 227 -1.09 -8.74 5.79
N LEU A 228 -1.99 -7.96 6.37
CA LEU A 228 -3.04 -7.29 5.62
C LEU A 228 -2.61 -5.88 5.21
N GLY A 229 -3.01 -5.46 4.02
CA GLY A 229 -3.05 -4.06 3.61
C GLY A 229 -4.13 -3.29 4.36
N SER A 230 -4.49 -2.10 3.84
CA SER A 230 -5.48 -1.24 4.48
C SER A 230 -6.90 -1.83 4.41
N LEU A 231 -7.60 -1.76 5.54
CA LEU A 231 -8.96 -2.24 5.70
C LEU A 231 -9.95 -1.10 5.93
N GLU A 232 -11.12 -1.25 5.40
CA GLU A 232 -12.26 -0.39 5.73
C GLU A 232 -12.83 -0.83 7.09
N PRO A 233 -13.10 0.10 8.02
CA PRO A 233 -13.46 -0.26 9.40
C PRO A 233 -14.66 -1.20 9.53
N ARG A 234 -15.67 -1.07 8.66
CA ARG A 234 -16.89 -1.91 8.70
C ARG A 234 -16.62 -3.39 8.43
N THR A 235 -15.48 -3.74 7.86
CA THR A 235 -15.06 -5.13 7.66
C THR A 235 -14.79 -5.84 8.99
N ILE A 236 -14.35 -5.07 10.00
CA ILE A 236 -14.09 -5.60 11.34
C ILE A 236 -15.41 -5.81 12.07
N THR A 237 -15.98 -6.97 11.89
CA THR A 237 -17.16 -7.45 12.60
C THR A 237 -16.78 -8.52 13.63
N GLU A 238 -17.69 -8.87 14.52
CA GLU A 238 -17.46 -9.97 15.46
C GLU A 238 -17.20 -11.29 14.71
N ASP A 239 -17.95 -11.57 13.63
CA ASP A 239 -17.71 -12.76 12.80
C ASP A 239 -16.33 -12.76 12.17
N PHE A 240 -15.90 -11.63 11.59
CA PHE A 240 -14.55 -11.48 11.06
C PHE A 240 -13.50 -11.80 12.14
N CYS A 241 -13.60 -11.16 13.30
CA CYS A 241 -12.64 -11.36 14.39
C CYS A 241 -12.61 -12.81 14.90
N ARG A 242 -13.79 -13.43 15.08
CA ARG A 242 -13.93 -14.80 15.53
C ARG A 242 -13.33 -15.83 14.57
N ARG A 243 -13.39 -15.57 13.26
CA ARG A 243 -12.77 -16.40 12.22
C ARG A 243 -11.27 -16.09 12.08
N ALA A 244 -10.91 -14.82 12.00
CA ALA A 244 -9.53 -14.39 11.77
C ALA A 244 -8.57 -14.76 12.91
N VAL A 245 -9.02 -14.73 14.18
CA VAL A 245 -8.17 -15.12 15.32
C VAL A 245 -7.74 -16.59 15.31
N LYS A 246 -8.44 -17.45 14.58
CA LYS A 246 -8.10 -18.87 14.41
C LYS A 246 -6.94 -19.09 13.40
N LEU A 247 -6.58 -18.08 12.65
CA LEU A 247 -5.53 -18.15 11.63
C LEU A 247 -4.18 -17.90 12.30
N SER A 248 -3.49 -18.94 12.68
CA SER A 248 -2.25 -18.88 13.47
C SER A 248 -1.09 -18.17 12.78
N ASN A 249 -1.16 -18.00 11.46
CA ASN A 249 -0.16 -17.30 10.65
C ASN A 249 -0.58 -15.86 10.29
N LEU A 250 -1.75 -15.37 10.76
CA LEU A 250 -2.16 -13.98 10.56
C LEU A 250 -1.41 -13.07 11.54
N CYS A 251 -0.75 -12.06 11.02
CA CYS A 251 -0.10 -11.03 11.82
C CYS A 251 -1.14 -10.17 12.56
N PRO A 252 -1.06 -10.00 13.89
CA PRO A 252 -1.96 -9.14 14.66
C PRO A 252 -1.65 -7.65 14.44
N HIS A 253 -1.70 -7.24 13.18
CA HIS A 253 -1.52 -5.87 12.71
C HIS A 253 -2.63 -5.52 11.74
N PHE A 254 -3.42 -4.50 12.06
CA PHE A 254 -4.55 -4.07 11.25
C PHE A 254 -4.43 -2.57 10.97
N HIS A 255 -4.28 -2.22 9.69
CA HIS A 255 -4.32 -0.84 9.27
C HIS A 255 -5.74 -0.45 8.87
N LEU A 256 -6.39 0.38 9.68
CA LEU A 256 -7.77 0.83 9.47
C LEU A 256 -7.78 2.25 8.90
N SER A 257 -8.49 2.49 7.82
CA SER A 257 -8.55 3.80 7.14
C SER A 257 -9.48 4.77 7.89
N LEU A 258 -8.98 5.52 8.89
CA LEU A 258 -9.76 6.49 9.67
C LEU A 258 -10.09 7.76 8.88
N GLN A 259 -9.08 8.41 8.35
CA GLN A 259 -9.09 9.69 7.62
C GLN A 259 -9.45 10.93 8.46
N SER A 260 -10.41 10.88 9.37
CA SER A 260 -10.77 11.93 10.34
C SER A 260 -11.42 11.32 11.59
N GLY A 261 -11.24 11.94 12.75
CA GLY A 261 -11.90 11.57 14.00
C GLY A 261 -13.11 12.45 14.35
N CYS A 262 -13.70 13.13 13.38
CA CYS A 262 -14.91 13.95 13.52
C CYS A 262 -15.97 13.51 12.50
N ASP A 263 -17.19 13.23 12.97
CA ASP A 263 -18.28 12.71 12.14
C ASP A 263 -18.70 13.68 11.03
N GLU A 264 -18.72 14.98 11.29
CA GLU A 264 -19.07 15.99 10.27
C GLU A 264 -18.00 16.03 9.15
N THR A 265 -16.73 15.88 9.51
CA THR A 265 -15.65 15.78 8.52
C THR A 265 -15.72 14.47 7.74
N LEU A 266 -15.95 13.33 8.39
CA LEU A 266 -16.16 12.03 7.74
C LEU A 266 -17.34 12.06 6.75
N LYS A 267 -18.44 12.71 7.12
CA LYS A 267 -19.60 12.91 6.24
C LYS A 267 -19.25 13.77 5.02
N ARG A 268 -18.53 14.88 5.19
CA ARG A 268 -18.03 15.69 4.07
C ARG A 268 -17.05 14.92 3.17
N MET A 269 -16.25 14.03 3.75
CA MET A 269 -15.37 13.10 3.03
C MET A 269 -16.13 11.98 2.28
N ASN A 270 -17.44 11.84 2.49
CA ASN A 270 -18.28 10.74 2.00
C ASN A 270 -17.83 9.37 2.53
N ARG A 271 -17.33 9.31 3.79
CA ARG A 271 -17.03 8.03 4.44
C ARG A 271 -18.31 7.31 4.81
N LYS A 272 -18.25 5.99 4.81
CA LYS A 272 -19.42 5.11 5.02
C LYS A 272 -19.54 4.60 6.46
N TYR A 273 -18.80 5.20 7.37
CA TYR A 273 -18.78 4.95 8.80
C TYR A 273 -18.63 6.29 9.55
N ASP A 274 -18.97 6.27 10.81
CA ASP A 274 -18.75 7.33 11.79
C ASP A 274 -17.67 6.93 12.82
N THR A 275 -17.37 7.82 13.74
CA THR A 275 -16.37 7.59 14.79
C THR A 275 -16.80 6.47 15.74
N ALA A 276 -18.08 6.31 16.01
CA ALA A 276 -18.62 5.24 16.87
C ALA A 276 -18.34 3.87 16.24
N ARG A 277 -18.68 3.69 14.96
CA ARG A 277 -18.41 2.45 14.22
C ARG A 277 -16.93 2.15 14.10
N PHE A 278 -16.09 3.19 13.88
CA PHE A 278 -14.64 3.01 13.84
C PHE A 278 -14.11 2.51 15.20
N TYR A 279 -14.54 3.15 16.29
CA TYR A 279 -14.10 2.77 17.63
C TYR A 279 -14.55 1.35 18.03
N GLU A 280 -15.74 0.93 17.62
CA GLU A 280 -16.21 -0.44 17.74
C GLU A 280 -15.22 -1.43 17.07
N SER A 281 -14.74 -1.12 15.86
CA SER A 281 -13.75 -1.94 15.17
C SER A 281 -12.44 -2.07 15.95
N VAL A 282 -11.93 -0.96 16.50
CA VAL A 282 -10.73 -0.97 17.35
C VAL A 282 -10.94 -1.81 18.59
N THR A 283 -12.12 -1.71 19.21
CA THR A 283 -12.49 -2.46 20.42
C THR A 283 -12.56 -3.95 20.13
N LEU A 284 -13.23 -4.36 19.05
CA LEU A 284 -13.31 -5.75 18.62
C LEU A 284 -11.92 -6.35 18.38
N LEU A 285 -11.05 -5.66 17.64
CA LEU A 285 -9.69 -6.14 17.39
C LEU A 285 -8.93 -6.39 18.72
N ARG A 286 -9.01 -5.47 19.68
CA ARG A 286 -8.36 -5.62 20.99
C ARG A 286 -8.97 -6.70 21.87
N GLN A 287 -10.23 -6.99 21.66
CA GLN A 287 -10.93 -8.05 22.39
C GLN A 287 -10.53 -9.45 21.91
N TYR A 288 -10.26 -9.60 20.60
CA TYR A 288 -9.95 -10.89 20.00
C TYR A 288 -8.45 -11.15 19.83
N PHE A 289 -7.63 -10.12 19.65
CA PHE A 289 -6.19 -10.28 19.39
C PHE A 289 -5.38 -9.68 20.53
N ASP A 290 -4.51 -10.50 21.12
CA ASP A 290 -3.61 -10.03 22.17
C ASP A 290 -2.57 -9.06 21.58
N HIS A 291 -2.37 -7.94 22.26
CA HIS A 291 -1.39 -6.91 21.93
C HIS A 291 -1.39 -6.50 20.45
N VAL A 292 -2.59 -6.41 19.87
CA VAL A 292 -2.78 -6.04 18.46
C VAL A 292 -2.24 -4.65 18.17
N ALA A 293 -1.56 -4.50 17.04
CA ALA A 293 -1.20 -3.19 16.49
C ALA A 293 -2.32 -2.68 15.56
N VAL A 294 -3.03 -1.66 15.99
CA VAL A 294 -3.95 -0.93 15.12
C VAL A 294 -3.24 0.32 14.63
N THR A 295 -3.10 0.46 13.31
CA THR A 295 -2.51 1.62 12.65
C THR A 295 -3.52 2.31 11.76
N THR A 296 -3.27 3.58 11.39
CA THR A 296 -4.25 4.34 10.61
C THR A 296 -3.62 5.49 9.81
N ASP A 297 -4.41 6.00 8.85
CA ASP A 297 -4.15 7.26 8.14
C ASP A 297 -5.06 8.37 8.66
N LEU A 298 -4.53 9.60 8.72
CA LEU A 298 -5.25 10.82 9.06
C LEU A 298 -4.98 11.91 8.00
N ILE A 299 -6.04 12.54 7.51
CA ILE A 299 -5.97 13.72 6.65
C ILE A 299 -6.29 14.95 7.50
N THR A 300 -5.36 15.89 7.59
CA THR A 300 -5.55 17.14 8.33
C THR A 300 -5.86 18.30 7.39
N GLY A 301 -6.68 19.24 7.86
CA GLY A 301 -7.04 20.42 7.08
C GLY A 301 -7.86 20.09 5.85
N PHE A 302 -8.79 19.15 5.98
CA PHE A 302 -9.79 18.85 4.95
C PHE A 302 -10.66 20.10 4.70
N PRO A 303 -11.14 20.37 3.47
CA PRO A 303 -11.97 21.54 3.17
C PRO A 303 -13.15 21.71 4.14
N GLY A 304 -13.25 22.88 4.73
CA GLY A 304 -14.30 23.22 5.71
C GLY A 304 -14.10 22.62 7.11
N GLU A 305 -12.98 21.95 7.41
CA GLU A 305 -12.67 21.48 8.76
C GLU A 305 -12.43 22.67 9.70
N THR A 306 -13.25 22.79 10.75
CA THR A 306 -13.09 23.85 11.76
C THR A 306 -12.04 23.46 12.82
N GLU A 307 -11.68 24.38 13.71
CA GLU A 307 -10.77 24.07 14.82
C GLU A 307 -11.42 23.14 15.84
N GLU A 308 -12.73 23.27 16.06
CA GLU A 308 -13.50 22.40 16.94
C GLU A 308 -13.55 20.98 16.42
N GLU A 309 -13.77 20.78 15.11
CA GLU A 309 -13.76 19.47 14.46
C GLU A 309 -12.37 18.82 14.49
N PHE A 310 -11.32 19.62 14.30
CA PHE A 310 -9.95 19.13 14.42
C PHE A 310 -9.61 18.77 15.87
N SER A 311 -10.06 19.53 16.87
CA SER A 311 -9.89 19.21 18.29
C SER A 311 -10.63 17.91 18.67
N GLN A 312 -11.83 17.66 18.13
CA GLN A 312 -12.53 16.39 18.26
C GLN A 312 -11.71 15.24 17.67
N THR A 313 -11.10 15.46 16.49
CA THR A 313 -10.23 14.47 15.86
C THR A 313 -9.03 14.12 16.76
N LEU A 314 -8.35 15.09 17.37
CA LEU A 314 -7.24 14.83 18.29
C LEU A 314 -7.69 14.00 19.51
N THR A 315 -8.82 14.36 20.11
CA THR A 315 -9.40 13.61 21.25
C THR A 315 -9.75 12.19 20.83
N PHE A 316 -10.31 12.01 19.66
CA PHE A 316 -10.70 10.70 19.15
C PHE A 316 -9.51 9.77 18.88
N ILE A 317 -8.43 10.27 18.26
CA ILE A 317 -7.24 9.46 18.00
C ILE A 317 -6.57 9.04 19.31
N GLU A 318 -6.49 9.91 20.32
CA GLU A 318 -5.99 9.57 21.65
C GLU A 318 -6.85 8.46 22.30
N LYS A 319 -8.18 8.56 22.21
CA LYS A 319 -9.11 7.52 22.69
C LYS A 319 -8.87 6.17 21.98
N CYS A 320 -8.59 6.19 20.68
CA CYS A 320 -8.29 4.99 19.92
C CYS A 320 -6.93 4.37 20.30
N GLY A 321 -5.90 5.15 20.64
CA GLY A 321 -4.60 4.65 21.09
C GLY A 321 -3.90 3.82 20.00
N PHE A 322 -3.61 4.43 18.85
CA PHE A 322 -2.99 3.75 17.71
C PHE A 322 -1.54 3.37 17.97
N ALA A 323 -1.12 2.22 17.45
CA ALA A 323 0.29 1.79 17.48
C ALA A 323 1.19 2.65 16.57
N ALA A 324 0.66 3.12 15.44
CA ALA A 324 1.31 4.08 14.55
C ALA A 324 0.27 4.79 13.68
N MET A 325 0.60 5.98 13.17
CA MET A 325 -0.27 6.77 12.30
C MET A 325 0.53 7.39 11.16
N HIS A 326 -0.07 7.44 9.98
CA HIS A 326 0.40 8.28 8.88
C HIS A 326 -0.48 9.52 8.78
N ILE A 327 0.13 10.70 8.84
CA ILE A 327 -0.58 11.98 8.87
C ILE A 327 -0.25 12.76 7.60
N PHE A 328 -1.29 13.14 6.88
CA PHE A 328 -1.17 13.84 5.61
C PHE A 328 -1.93 15.15 5.64
N PRO A 329 -1.29 16.30 5.37
CA PRO A 329 -2.02 17.50 5.01
C PRO A 329 -2.88 17.24 3.77
N TYR A 330 -4.14 17.70 3.77
CA TYR A 330 -5.02 17.50 2.62
C TYR A 330 -4.37 18.04 1.33
N SER A 331 -4.30 17.19 0.33
CA SER A 331 -3.75 17.49 -1.00
C SER A 331 -4.88 17.61 -2.03
N ILE A 332 -4.99 18.77 -2.68
CA ILE A 332 -6.01 19.02 -3.69
C ILE A 332 -5.80 18.09 -4.88
N ARG A 333 -6.86 17.40 -5.28
CA ARG A 333 -6.87 16.52 -6.46
C ARG A 333 -7.85 17.06 -7.49
N PRO A 334 -7.38 17.61 -8.63
CA PRO A 334 -8.27 18.05 -9.71
C PRO A 334 -9.25 16.93 -10.11
N GLY A 335 -10.48 17.27 -10.43
CA GLY A 335 -11.52 16.31 -10.79
C GLY A 335 -12.27 15.67 -9.60
N THR A 336 -11.81 15.90 -8.35
CA THR A 336 -12.52 15.42 -7.15
C THR A 336 -13.49 16.48 -6.60
N LYS A 337 -14.53 16.02 -5.89
CA LYS A 337 -15.51 16.94 -5.28
C LYS A 337 -14.87 17.90 -4.26
N ALA A 338 -13.91 17.40 -3.45
CA ALA A 338 -13.23 18.20 -2.44
C ALA A 338 -12.34 19.30 -3.04
N ALA A 339 -11.88 19.16 -4.28
CA ALA A 339 -11.12 20.21 -4.95
C ALA A 339 -11.93 21.48 -5.21
N ALA A 340 -13.26 21.36 -5.38
CA ALA A 340 -14.18 22.49 -5.59
C ALA A 340 -14.69 23.11 -4.28
N MET A 341 -14.37 22.53 -3.12
CA MET A 341 -14.79 23.06 -1.82
C MET A 341 -13.86 24.21 -1.37
N PRO A 342 -14.32 25.12 -0.45
CA PRO A 342 -13.46 26.14 0.13
C PRO A 342 -12.24 25.55 0.83
N GLN A 343 -11.04 25.92 0.36
CA GLN A 343 -9.78 25.36 0.83
C GLN A 343 -9.25 26.07 2.06
N LEU A 344 -8.69 25.33 2.99
CA LEU A 344 -7.87 25.86 4.07
C LEU A 344 -6.46 26.22 3.54
N THR A 345 -5.82 27.20 4.21
CA THR A 345 -4.45 27.60 3.84
C THR A 345 -3.44 26.47 4.11
N ALA A 346 -2.31 26.49 3.41
CA ALA A 346 -1.23 25.53 3.66
C ALA A 346 -0.75 25.60 5.12
N ALA A 347 -0.62 26.81 5.68
CA ALA A 347 -0.19 27.00 7.06
C ALA A 347 -1.11 26.30 8.09
N VAL A 348 -2.43 26.37 7.91
CA VAL A 348 -3.40 25.68 8.78
C VAL A 348 -3.26 24.16 8.64
N LYS A 349 -3.11 23.66 7.41
CA LYS A 349 -2.96 22.21 7.14
C LYS A 349 -1.69 21.65 7.80
N GLU A 350 -0.57 22.36 7.67
CA GLU A 350 0.73 21.98 8.23
C GLU A 350 0.74 22.08 9.75
N GLU A 351 0.15 23.14 10.32
CA GLU A 351 0.01 23.31 11.78
C GLU A 351 -0.80 22.16 12.38
N ARG A 352 -1.94 21.81 11.79
CA ARG A 352 -2.75 20.67 12.23
C ARG A 352 -2.02 19.35 12.08
N ALA A 353 -1.27 19.15 10.99
CA ALA A 353 -0.46 17.94 10.81
C ALA A 353 0.61 17.82 11.90
N ALA A 354 1.27 18.92 12.27
CA ALA A 354 2.27 18.94 13.34
C ALA A 354 1.66 18.59 14.71
N ARG A 355 0.49 19.14 15.05
CA ARG A 355 -0.23 18.80 16.30
C ARG A 355 -0.65 17.35 16.33
N ALA A 356 -1.20 16.82 15.25
CA ALA A 356 -1.58 15.41 15.15
C ALA A 356 -0.36 14.49 15.26
N ALA A 357 0.77 14.87 14.66
CA ALA A 357 2.02 14.12 14.73
C ALA A 357 2.55 14.00 16.18
N GLN A 358 2.41 15.06 16.99
CA GLN A 358 2.79 15.01 18.41
C GLN A 358 1.92 13.99 19.18
N VAL A 359 0.61 13.96 18.93
CA VAL A 359 -0.29 12.97 19.54
C VAL A 359 0.09 11.56 19.09
N ALA A 360 0.29 11.36 17.79
CA ALA A 360 0.67 10.08 17.21
C ALA A 360 2.00 9.57 17.81
N HIS A 361 2.99 10.44 17.96
CA HIS A 361 4.27 10.09 18.56
C HIS A 361 4.12 9.60 20.01
N ARG A 362 3.33 10.30 20.84
CA ARG A 362 3.08 9.84 22.23
C ARG A 362 2.42 8.46 22.28
N MET A 363 1.43 8.22 21.41
CA MET A 363 0.76 6.92 21.33
C MET A 363 1.72 5.82 20.87
N HIS A 364 2.55 6.10 19.86
CA HIS A 364 3.54 5.16 19.36
C HIS A 364 4.55 4.78 20.45
N GLN A 365 5.11 5.76 21.18
CA GLN A 365 6.02 5.50 22.29
C GLN A 365 5.37 4.65 23.39
N ALA A 366 4.11 4.92 23.73
CA ALA A 366 3.37 4.11 24.69
C ALA A 366 3.17 2.67 24.20
N TYR A 367 2.90 2.46 22.90
CA TYR A 367 2.77 1.13 22.32
C TYR A 367 4.11 0.38 22.35
N LEU A 368 5.22 1.02 21.95
CA LEU A 368 6.55 0.44 21.99
C LEU A 368 6.98 0.06 23.42
N ALA A 369 6.71 0.92 24.40
CA ALA A 369 6.97 0.62 25.81
C ALA A 369 6.21 -0.63 26.26
N GLY A 370 4.98 -0.85 25.78
CA GLY A 370 4.19 -2.06 26.04
C GLY A 370 4.74 -3.33 25.37
N CYS A 371 5.69 -3.20 24.43
CA CYS A 371 6.38 -4.35 23.82
C CYS A 371 7.55 -4.87 24.65
N VAL A 372 8.13 -4.04 25.52
CA VAL A 372 9.28 -4.41 26.34
C VAL A 372 8.91 -5.57 27.29
N GLY A 373 9.78 -6.56 27.38
CA GLY A 373 9.58 -7.80 28.14
C GLY A 373 8.79 -8.88 27.42
N LYS A 374 8.27 -8.59 26.22
CA LYS A 374 7.56 -9.58 25.39
C LYS A 374 8.50 -10.26 24.40
N THR A 375 8.11 -11.46 23.98
CA THR A 375 8.82 -12.25 22.96
C THR A 375 7.99 -12.28 21.67
N TYR A 376 8.68 -12.05 20.53
CA TYR A 376 8.05 -12.05 19.20
C TYR A 376 8.88 -12.87 18.20
N PRO A 377 8.23 -13.60 17.27
CA PRO A 377 8.88 -14.18 16.10
C PRO A 377 9.19 -13.07 15.07
N VAL A 378 10.42 -12.57 15.07
CA VAL A 378 10.87 -11.49 14.18
C VAL A 378 11.37 -12.04 12.86
N LEU A 379 10.89 -11.51 11.73
CA LEU A 379 11.42 -11.77 10.40
C LEU A 379 12.52 -10.76 10.10
N PHE A 380 13.76 -11.24 9.99
CA PHE A 380 14.92 -10.40 9.72
C PHE A 380 15.11 -10.17 8.22
N GLU A 381 15.37 -8.90 7.85
CA GLU A 381 15.39 -8.44 6.47
C GLU A 381 16.74 -7.94 6.02
N GLN A 382 17.43 -7.17 6.83
CA GLN A 382 18.70 -6.57 6.45
C GLN A 382 19.63 -6.36 7.66
N GLU A 383 20.91 -6.29 7.36
CA GLU A 383 21.92 -5.87 8.32
C GLU A 383 22.23 -4.39 8.10
N LYS A 384 22.30 -3.64 9.20
CA LYS A 384 22.64 -2.24 9.21
C LYS A 384 23.44 -1.91 10.47
N ASP A 385 24.64 -1.33 10.29
CA ASP A 385 25.52 -0.89 11.38
C ASP A 385 25.85 -2.00 12.41
N GLY A 386 26.00 -3.24 11.95
CA GLY A 386 26.30 -4.41 12.80
C GLY A 386 25.10 -4.98 13.54
N LEU A 387 23.89 -4.46 13.30
CA LEU A 387 22.64 -4.99 13.81
C LEU A 387 21.81 -5.57 12.67
N TYR A 388 21.17 -6.71 12.90
CA TYR A 388 20.10 -7.19 12.03
C TYR A 388 18.79 -6.55 12.41
N THR A 389 18.10 -5.97 11.41
CA THR A 389 16.78 -5.38 11.57
C THR A 389 15.73 -6.23 10.87
N GLY A 390 14.53 -6.25 11.43
CA GLY A 390 13.38 -6.97 10.89
C GLY A 390 12.08 -6.53 11.55
N HIS A 391 10.99 -7.17 11.19
CA HIS A 391 9.67 -6.81 11.71
C HIS A 391 9.04 -7.95 12.51
N ALA A 392 8.54 -7.58 13.67
CA ALA A 392 7.67 -8.43 14.48
C ALA A 392 6.28 -8.60 13.82
N PRO A 393 5.44 -9.56 14.26
CA PRO A 393 4.09 -9.72 13.70
C PRO A 393 3.22 -8.48 13.83
N ASN A 394 3.37 -7.68 14.89
CA ASN A 394 2.70 -6.39 15.09
C ASN A 394 3.27 -5.25 14.24
N TYR A 395 4.20 -5.54 13.33
CA TYR A 395 4.84 -4.62 12.38
C TYR A 395 5.79 -3.59 13.02
N MET A 396 6.17 -3.77 14.27
CA MET A 396 7.22 -2.94 14.89
C MET A 396 8.58 -3.43 14.42
N GLU A 397 9.47 -2.47 14.12
CA GLU A 397 10.86 -2.77 13.78
C GLU A 397 11.62 -3.24 15.02
N VAL A 398 12.38 -4.31 14.86
CA VAL A 398 13.22 -4.89 15.92
C VAL A 398 14.64 -5.01 15.41
N ALA A 399 15.60 -4.58 16.23
CA ALA A 399 17.02 -4.72 15.97
C ALA A 399 17.68 -5.64 17.02
N VAL A 400 18.54 -6.55 16.54
CA VAL A 400 19.29 -7.47 17.40
C VAL A 400 20.74 -7.59 16.93
N GLN A 401 21.64 -7.96 17.83
CA GLN A 401 22.96 -8.47 17.43
C GLN A 401 22.81 -9.91 16.92
N GLY A 402 23.49 -10.23 15.82
CA GLY A 402 23.42 -11.58 15.25
C GLY A 402 24.26 -11.71 13.99
N GLN A 403 24.24 -12.90 13.40
CA GLN A 403 24.92 -13.20 12.14
C GLN A 403 24.03 -14.06 11.26
N ALA A 404 24.07 -13.80 9.93
CA ALA A 404 23.36 -14.56 8.92
C ALA A 404 21.84 -14.73 9.16
N LEU A 405 21.16 -13.67 9.64
CA LEU A 405 19.73 -13.72 9.97
C LEU A 405 18.82 -13.39 8.80
N HIS A 406 19.33 -12.93 7.65
CA HIS A 406 18.50 -12.57 6.50
C HIS A 406 17.50 -13.70 6.14
N ASN A 407 16.25 -13.32 5.92
CA ASN A 407 15.12 -14.22 5.60
C ASN A 407 14.84 -15.30 6.64
N GLN A 408 15.25 -15.08 7.91
CA GLN A 408 14.96 -15.99 9.01
C GLN A 408 13.91 -15.38 9.95
N VAL A 409 13.01 -16.23 10.43
CA VAL A 409 12.13 -15.89 11.55
C VAL A 409 12.73 -16.47 12.82
N ARG A 410 13.02 -15.60 13.80
CA ARG A 410 13.62 -16.02 15.08
C ARG A 410 12.87 -15.39 16.24
N GLU A 411 12.77 -16.12 17.34
CA GLU A 411 12.19 -15.61 18.58
C GLU A 411 13.14 -14.59 19.20
N VAL A 412 12.60 -13.42 19.55
CA VAL A 412 13.34 -12.30 20.14
C VAL A 412 12.61 -11.79 21.37
N THR A 413 13.28 -11.75 22.49
CA THR A 413 12.78 -11.06 23.70
C THR A 413 13.16 -9.58 23.61
N ILE A 414 12.16 -8.71 23.68
CA ILE A 414 12.36 -7.26 23.63
C ILE A 414 12.89 -6.76 24.99
N THR A 415 14.05 -6.16 24.99
CA THR A 415 14.74 -5.69 26.22
C THR A 415 14.65 -4.18 26.41
N ALA A 416 14.52 -3.42 25.31
CA ALA A 416 14.46 -1.96 25.36
C ALA A 416 13.79 -1.39 24.11
N CYS A 417 13.58 -0.07 24.13
CA CYS A 417 13.18 0.72 22.96
C CYS A 417 14.16 1.88 22.78
N ASN A 418 14.63 2.09 21.56
CA ASN A 418 15.48 3.22 21.19
C ASN A 418 14.84 4.02 20.06
N GLY A 419 14.19 5.13 20.43
CA GLY A 419 13.42 5.91 19.47
C GLY A 419 12.22 5.13 18.91
N GLU A 420 12.25 4.79 17.63
CA GLU A 420 11.17 4.07 16.93
C GLU A 420 11.47 2.56 16.77
N THR A 421 12.64 2.10 17.21
CA THR A 421 13.10 0.72 17.04
C THR A 421 13.14 -0.01 18.38
N LEU A 422 12.60 -1.20 18.43
CA LEU A 422 12.70 -2.12 19.56
C LEU A 422 14.08 -2.81 19.53
N LEU A 423 14.71 -2.93 20.68
CA LEU A 423 15.95 -3.69 20.86
C LEU A 423 15.64 -5.01 21.55
N GLY A 424 16.28 -6.08 21.12
CA GLY A 424 16.02 -7.39 21.71
C GLY A 424 17.20 -8.33 21.65
N GLU A 425 17.01 -9.48 22.29
CA GLU A 425 17.94 -10.59 22.34
C GLU A 425 17.33 -11.84 21.71
N LEU A 426 18.13 -12.56 20.89
CA LEU A 426 17.75 -13.84 20.31
C LEU A 426 17.60 -14.90 21.40
N LEU A 427 16.55 -15.73 21.32
CA LEU A 427 16.37 -16.91 22.17
C LEU A 427 17.06 -18.13 21.60
#